data_8d2fbb7b6326cd479fed8cd2829d7ae1
#
_entry.id   8d2fbb7b6326cd479fed8cd2829d7ae1
#
_cell.length_a   1.000
_cell.length_b   1.000
_cell.length_c   1.000
_cell.angle_alpha   90.00
_cell.angle_beta   90.00
_cell.angle_gamma   90.00
#
_symmetry.space_group_name_H-M   'P 1'
#
loop_
_entity.id
_entity.type
_entity.pdbx_description
1 polymer ?
#
loop_
_entity_poly.entity_id
_entity_poly.type
_entity_poly.pdbx_seq_one_letter_code
_entity_poly.pdbx_strand_id
1 'polypeptide(L)'
;MDRITEAFTWPFRDPDWVSKLLIIALTLLIPIIGSINGLGWMLATIDRLRAGEETLAPANLSYIGRGLRLFAAQLIYTLVIVVIALAIFVPALALSVNQGQGSANSGLIAAAVLLNLVGLSVITVLSLALTFMMPAIVLATDRAGLGAGIDVRAVLRRSRANLNHTLIAGLMLIAASFVGSIGSIACGVGVLVTSAYALAMQAWIIRSFDKG
;
A
#
# COMPACT_ATOMS: atom_id res chain seq x y z
N MET A 1 -8.74 19.55 -0.55
CA MET A 1 -8.91 18.23 -1.20
C MET A 1 -9.84 18.23 -2.41
N ASP A 2 -10.20 19.37 -2.93
CA ASP A 2 -11.26 19.55 -3.95
C ASP A 2 -11.04 18.79 -5.27
N ARG A 3 -9.80 18.38 -5.54
CA ARG A 3 -9.43 17.66 -6.78
C ARG A 3 -8.94 16.22 -6.55
N ILE A 4 -9.21 15.61 -5.39
CA ILE A 4 -8.69 14.27 -5.09
C ILE A 4 -9.27 13.20 -6.02
N THR A 5 -10.52 13.36 -6.46
CA THR A 5 -11.18 12.45 -7.41
C THR A 5 -10.51 12.44 -8.80
N GLU A 6 -9.77 13.51 -9.12
CA GLU A 6 -9.00 13.57 -10.37
C GLU A 6 -7.84 12.55 -10.39
N ALA A 7 -7.52 11.91 -9.24
CA ALA A 7 -6.52 10.85 -9.15
C ALA A 7 -6.72 9.75 -10.21
N PHE A 8 -7.97 9.50 -10.62
CA PHE A 8 -8.30 8.48 -11.64
C PHE A 8 -8.06 8.93 -13.07
N THR A 9 -8.00 10.22 -13.34
CA THR A 9 -7.91 10.72 -14.72
C THR A 9 -6.67 11.56 -15.01
N TRP A 10 -6.02 12.07 -13.97
CA TRP A 10 -4.88 12.95 -14.15
C TRP A 10 -3.69 12.32 -14.91
N PRO A 11 -3.37 10.99 -14.79
CA PRO A 11 -2.25 10.43 -15.54
C PRO A 11 -2.41 10.57 -17.05
N PHE A 12 -3.65 10.61 -17.54
CA PHE A 12 -3.95 10.80 -18.98
C PHE A 12 -3.69 12.21 -19.50
N ARG A 13 -3.38 13.18 -18.62
CA ARG A 13 -2.99 14.52 -19.02
C ARG A 13 -1.53 14.59 -19.51
N ASP A 14 -0.73 13.61 -19.14
CA ASP A 14 0.65 13.48 -19.61
C ASP A 14 0.65 12.91 -21.04
N PRO A 15 1.22 13.60 -22.04
CA PRO A 15 1.23 13.10 -23.42
C PRO A 15 1.94 11.75 -23.56
N ASP A 16 2.91 11.45 -22.69
CA ASP A 16 3.72 10.24 -22.71
C ASP A 16 3.25 9.18 -21.71
N TRP A 17 2.04 9.29 -21.14
CA TRP A 17 1.56 8.44 -20.06
C TRP A 17 1.65 6.94 -20.38
N VAL A 18 1.34 6.54 -21.63
CA VAL A 18 1.37 5.13 -22.04
C VAL A 18 2.78 4.57 -21.94
N SER A 19 3.76 5.27 -22.54
CA SER A 19 5.15 4.81 -22.54
C SER A 19 5.73 4.77 -21.12
N LYS A 20 5.44 5.78 -20.29
CA LYS A 20 5.91 5.83 -18.90
C LYS A 20 5.32 4.72 -18.05
N LEU A 21 4.01 4.48 -18.14
CA LEU A 21 3.37 3.38 -17.41
C LEU A 21 3.87 2.02 -17.88
N LEU A 22 4.06 1.81 -19.18
CA LEU A 22 4.59 0.55 -19.71
C LEU A 22 6.02 0.28 -19.25
N ILE A 23 6.89 1.30 -19.25
CA ILE A 23 8.27 1.15 -18.75
C ILE A 23 8.25 0.79 -17.26
N ILE A 24 7.45 1.47 -16.45
CA ILE A 24 7.33 1.13 -15.02
C ILE A 24 6.72 -0.27 -14.85
N ALA A 25 5.70 -0.65 -15.61
CA ALA A 25 5.14 -1.99 -15.61
C ALA A 25 6.19 -3.07 -15.93
N LEU A 26 7.05 -2.83 -16.93
CA LEU A 26 8.17 -3.71 -17.25
C LEU A 26 9.20 -3.80 -16.10
N THR A 27 9.47 -2.69 -15.41
CA THR A 27 10.36 -2.75 -14.24
C THR A 27 9.76 -3.57 -13.11
N LEU A 28 8.43 -3.53 -12.92
CA LEU A 28 7.73 -4.33 -11.91
C LEU A 28 7.81 -5.85 -12.15
N LEU A 29 8.19 -6.30 -13.37
CA LEU A 29 8.53 -7.71 -13.63
C LEU A 29 9.72 -8.20 -12.81
N ILE A 30 10.61 -7.30 -12.38
CA ILE A 30 11.76 -7.66 -11.54
C ILE A 30 11.27 -7.64 -10.08
N PRO A 31 11.05 -8.81 -9.44
CA PRO A 31 10.56 -8.85 -8.07
C PRO A 31 11.45 -8.01 -7.13
N ILE A 32 10.85 -7.38 -6.13
CA ILE A 32 11.52 -6.54 -5.14
C ILE A 32 12.14 -5.27 -5.74
N ILE A 33 13.10 -5.39 -6.67
CA ILE A 33 13.79 -4.24 -7.29
C ILE A 33 12.80 -3.34 -8.03
N GLY A 34 11.91 -3.94 -8.80
CA GLY A 34 10.86 -3.21 -9.53
C GLY A 34 9.89 -2.51 -8.58
N SER A 35 9.50 -3.19 -7.51
CA SER A 35 8.62 -2.58 -6.48
C SER A 35 9.31 -1.40 -5.78
N ILE A 36 10.59 -1.54 -5.43
CA ILE A 36 11.40 -0.46 -4.85
C ILE A 36 11.48 0.72 -5.83
N ASN A 37 11.80 0.45 -7.10
CA ASN A 37 11.87 1.48 -8.13
C ASN A 37 10.52 2.17 -8.36
N GLY A 38 9.43 1.40 -8.42
CA GLY A 38 8.07 1.91 -8.57
C GLY A 38 7.65 2.86 -7.44
N LEU A 39 7.98 2.51 -6.18
CA LEU A 39 7.77 3.40 -5.04
C LEU A 39 8.60 4.69 -5.14
N GLY A 40 9.85 4.59 -5.57
CA GLY A 40 10.70 5.75 -5.80
C GLY A 40 10.20 6.64 -6.94
N TRP A 41 9.72 6.04 -8.03
CA TRP A 41 9.08 6.74 -9.13
C TRP A 41 7.79 7.45 -8.70
N MET A 42 6.98 6.82 -7.85
CA MET A 42 5.82 7.45 -7.23
C MET A 42 6.22 8.71 -6.44
N LEU A 43 7.29 8.64 -5.65
CA LEU A 43 7.80 9.80 -4.89
C LEU A 43 8.30 10.92 -5.83
N ALA A 44 8.99 10.57 -6.91
CA ALA A 44 9.42 11.55 -7.92
C ALA A 44 8.21 12.21 -8.63
N THR A 45 7.16 11.45 -8.85
CA THR A 45 5.90 11.97 -9.41
C THR A 45 5.21 12.93 -8.43
N ILE A 46 5.25 12.64 -7.11
CA ILE A 46 4.75 13.56 -6.07
C ILE A 46 5.50 14.90 -6.13
N ASP A 47 6.81 14.89 -6.34
CA ASP A 47 7.59 16.13 -6.42
C ASP A 47 7.21 16.98 -7.63
N ARG A 48 6.99 16.38 -8.80
CA ARG A 48 6.49 17.09 -9.97
C ARG A 48 5.12 17.72 -9.71
N LEU A 49 4.23 16.96 -9.10
CA LEU A 49 2.91 17.46 -8.70
C LEU A 49 3.00 18.59 -7.65
N ARG A 50 3.99 18.57 -6.77
CA ARG A 50 4.27 19.67 -5.82
C ARG A 50 4.78 20.92 -6.54
N ALA A 51 5.60 20.74 -7.57
CA ALA A 51 6.08 21.81 -8.43
C ALA A 51 4.98 22.41 -9.35
N GLY A 52 3.78 21.82 -9.36
CA GLY A 52 2.67 22.25 -10.22
C GLY A 52 2.67 21.61 -11.59
N GLU A 53 3.57 20.68 -11.85
CA GLU A 53 3.63 19.92 -13.10
C GLU A 53 2.68 18.73 -13.04
N GLU A 54 1.56 18.77 -13.76
CA GLU A 54 0.60 17.65 -13.80
C GLU A 54 1.05 16.59 -14.83
N THR A 55 2.31 16.15 -14.72
CA THR A 55 2.92 15.11 -15.57
C THR A 55 3.60 14.06 -14.73
N LEU A 56 3.66 12.83 -15.24
CA LEU A 56 4.35 11.71 -14.60
C LEU A 56 5.87 11.94 -14.60
N ALA A 57 6.57 11.44 -13.59
CA ALA A 57 8.03 11.44 -13.59
C ALA A 57 8.57 10.61 -14.77
N PRO A 58 9.77 10.92 -15.30
CA PRO A 58 10.42 10.08 -16.30
C PRO A 58 10.51 8.63 -15.84
N ALA A 59 10.17 7.69 -16.70
CA ALA A 59 10.19 6.28 -16.36
C ALA A 59 11.58 5.70 -16.59
N ASN A 60 12.28 5.35 -15.50
CA ASN A 60 13.61 4.73 -15.52
C ASN A 60 13.89 3.98 -14.21
N LEU A 61 15.08 3.39 -14.07
CA LEU A 61 15.52 2.65 -12.89
C LEU A 61 16.31 3.50 -11.86
N SER A 62 16.35 4.81 -11.99
CA SER A 62 17.15 5.67 -11.12
C SER A 62 16.56 5.92 -9.74
N TYR A 63 15.33 5.48 -9.47
CA TYR A 63 14.60 5.80 -8.25
C TYR A 63 14.77 4.78 -7.12
N ILE A 64 15.59 3.74 -7.32
CA ILE A 64 15.80 2.64 -6.35
C ILE A 64 16.25 3.19 -4.99
N GLY A 65 17.22 4.10 -4.95
CA GLY A 65 17.74 4.64 -3.68
C GLY A 65 16.69 5.37 -2.84
N ARG A 66 15.79 6.10 -3.49
CA ARG A 66 14.69 6.81 -2.81
C ARG A 66 13.56 5.86 -2.43
N GLY A 67 13.21 4.94 -3.34
CA GLY A 67 12.17 3.94 -3.10
C GLY A 67 12.55 2.94 -2.00
N LEU A 68 13.84 2.65 -1.81
CA LEU A 68 14.31 1.71 -0.79
C LEU A 68 13.90 2.13 0.63
N ARG A 69 13.97 3.42 0.95
CA ARG A 69 13.56 3.93 2.28
C ARG A 69 12.09 3.71 2.53
N LEU A 70 11.26 4.00 1.54
CA LEU A 70 9.81 3.80 1.64
C LEU A 70 9.45 2.31 1.68
N PHE A 71 10.10 1.50 0.84
CA PHE A 71 9.95 0.05 0.85
C PHE A 71 10.31 -0.55 2.21
N ALA A 72 11.43 -0.12 2.81
CA ALA A 72 11.84 -0.57 4.14
C ALA A 72 10.81 -0.19 5.22
N ALA A 73 10.27 1.03 5.18
CA ALA A 73 9.20 1.43 6.10
C ALA A 73 7.97 0.53 5.95
N GLN A 74 7.50 0.29 4.71
CA GLN A 74 6.36 -0.58 4.45
C GLN A 74 6.63 -2.03 4.87
N LEU A 75 7.83 -2.53 4.62
CA LEU A 75 8.25 -3.89 5.02
C LEU A 75 8.17 -4.06 6.53
N ILE A 76 8.63 -3.08 7.32
CA ILE A 76 8.56 -3.12 8.78
C ILE A 76 7.11 -3.23 9.26
N TYR A 77 6.21 -2.39 8.75
CA TYR A 77 4.79 -2.46 9.12
C TYR A 77 4.14 -3.79 8.69
N THR A 78 4.45 -4.26 7.49
CA THR A 78 3.96 -5.56 6.99
C THR A 78 4.48 -6.70 7.86
N LEU A 79 5.76 -6.68 8.24
CA LEU A 79 6.36 -7.71 9.10
C LEU A 79 5.67 -7.77 10.46
N VAL A 80 5.35 -6.63 11.06
CA VAL A 80 4.60 -6.58 12.33
C VAL A 80 3.23 -7.25 12.17
N ILE A 81 2.50 -6.95 11.10
CA ILE A 81 1.20 -7.58 10.82
C ILE A 81 1.36 -9.10 10.61
N VAL A 82 2.39 -9.53 9.87
CA VAL A 82 2.68 -10.95 9.63
C VAL A 82 3.01 -11.68 10.94
N VAL A 83 3.80 -11.08 11.83
CA VAL A 83 4.12 -11.68 13.14
C VAL A 83 2.85 -11.85 13.98
N ILE A 84 1.97 -10.84 14.00
CA ILE A 84 0.67 -10.93 14.71
C ILE A 84 -0.20 -12.02 14.07
N ALA A 85 -0.26 -12.08 12.75
CA ALA A 85 -1.00 -13.10 12.03
C ALA A 85 -0.51 -14.51 12.38
N LEU A 86 0.80 -14.74 12.34
CA LEU A 86 1.40 -16.03 12.72
C LEU A 86 1.10 -16.40 14.18
N ALA A 87 1.17 -15.44 15.11
CA ALA A 87 0.87 -15.67 16.52
C ALA A 87 -0.58 -16.12 16.75
N ILE A 88 -1.52 -15.72 15.89
CA ILE A 88 -2.94 -16.10 16.00
C ILE A 88 -3.24 -17.38 15.18
N PHE A 89 -2.79 -17.43 13.91
CA PHE A 89 -3.20 -18.50 13.00
C PHE A 89 -2.42 -19.80 13.20
N VAL A 90 -1.17 -19.76 13.70
CA VAL A 90 -0.41 -21.00 13.98
C VAL A 90 -1.06 -21.83 15.08
N PRO A 91 -1.45 -21.27 16.26
CA PRO A 91 -2.21 -22.01 17.25
C PRO A 91 -3.57 -22.50 16.73
N ALA A 92 -4.29 -21.67 15.95
CA ALA A 92 -5.57 -22.06 15.36
C ALA A 92 -5.43 -23.27 14.42
N LEU A 93 -4.38 -23.26 13.59
CA LEU A 93 -4.06 -24.39 12.70
C LEU A 93 -3.69 -25.65 13.50
N ALA A 94 -2.86 -25.52 14.53
CA ALA A 94 -2.48 -26.66 15.39
C ALA A 94 -3.69 -27.31 16.06
N LEU A 95 -4.65 -26.50 16.53
CA LEU A 95 -5.92 -27.01 17.06
C LEU A 95 -6.72 -27.75 16.00
N SER A 96 -6.75 -27.27 14.75
CA SER A 96 -7.49 -27.88 13.66
C SER A 96 -6.87 -29.21 13.21
N VAL A 97 -5.55 -29.30 13.11
CA VAL A 97 -4.83 -30.51 12.65
C VAL A 97 -4.94 -31.65 13.67
N ASN A 98 -4.84 -31.35 14.97
CA ASN A 98 -4.93 -32.36 16.02
C ASN A 98 -6.32 -33.03 16.09
N GLN A 99 -7.37 -32.46 15.52
CA GLN A 99 -8.70 -33.05 15.42
C GLN A 99 -8.80 -34.17 14.38
N GLY A 100 -7.88 -34.24 13.43
CA GLY A 100 -7.89 -35.23 12.34
C GLY A 100 -7.40 -36.64 12.77
N GLN A 101 -6.81 -36.78 13.99
CA GLN A 101 -6.18 -38.02 14.44
C GLN A 101 -6.95 -38.76 15.53
N GLY A 102 -8.14 -38.30 15.92
CA GLY A 102 -8.94 -38.90 16.99
C GLY A 102 -10.42 -38.56 16.94
N SER A 103 -11.19 -38.83 18.03
CA SER A 103 -12.59 -38.41 18.12
C SER A 103 -12.67 -36.86 18.08
N ALA A 104 -13.39 -36.30 17.13
CA ALA A 104 -13.56 -34.87 16.96
C ALA A 104 -14.15 -34.24 18.25
N ASN A 105 -13.38 -33.38 18.93
CA ASN A 105 -13.84 -32.63 20.08
C ASN A 105 -14.49 -31.32 19.60
N SER A 106 -15.82 -31.25 19.69
CA SER A 106 -16.59 -30.09 19.24
C SER A 106 -16.15 -28.78 19.92
N GLY A 107 -15.68 -28.82 21.16
CA GLY A 107 -15.16 -27.64 21.86
C GLY A 107 -13.87 -27.12 21.27
N LEU A 108 -12.95 -27.98 20.88
CA LEU A 108 -11.69 -27.57 20.23
C LEU A 108 -11.92 -27.05 18.80
N ILE A 109 -12.87 -27.66 18.07
CA ILE A 109 -13.28 -27.14 16.73
C ILE A 109 -13.85 -25.74 16.88
N ALA A 110 -14.77 -25.53 17.83
CA ALA A 110 -15.34 -24.22 18.08
C ALA A 110 -14.26 -23.18 18.47
N ALA A 111 -13.31 -23.56 19.32
CA ALA A 111 -12.18 -22.71 19.70
C ALA A 111 -11.31 -22.33 18.50
N ALA A 112 -10.98 -23.28 17.62
CA ALA A 112 -10.21 -23.03 16.41
C ALA A 112 -10.95 -22.06 15.46
N VAL A 113 -12.25 -22.26 15.25
CA VAL A 113 -13.07 -21.36 14.41
C VAL A 113 -13.12 -19.96 15.01
N LEU A 114 -13.38 -19.82 16.30
CA LEU A 114 -13.39 -18.52 16.98
C LEU A 114 -12.05 -17.81 16.88
N LEU A 115 -10.94 -18.53 17.08
CA LEU A 115 -9.60 -17.96 16.97
C LEU A 115 -9.30 -17.49 15.54
N ASN A 116 -9.74 -18.22 14.51
CA ASN A 116 -9.62 -17.80 13.11
C ASN A 116 -10.46 -16.55 12.83
N LEU A 117 -11.71 -16.47 13.30
CA LEU A 117 -12.57 -15.29 13.12
C LEU A 117 -11.99 -14.06 13.81
N VAL A 118 -11.52 -14.20 15.05
CA VAL A 118 -10.84 -13.10 15.77
C VAL A 118 -9.57 -12.70 15.03
N GLY A 119 -8.75 -13.66 14.58
CA GLY A 119 -7.54 -13.40 13.83
C GLY A 119 -7.83 -12.62 12.54
N LEU A 120 -8.79 -13.08 11.76
CA LEU A 120 -9.20 -12.40 10.54
C LEU A 120 -9.66 -10.96 10.81
N SER A 121 -10.46 -10.75 11.86
CA SER A 121 -10.93 -9.43 12.27
C SER A 121 -9.77 -8.51 12.66
N VAL A 122 -8.84 -8.98 13.48
CA VAL A 122 -7.66 -8.23 13.91
C VAL A 122 -6.79 -7.84 12.71
N ILE A 123 -6.47 -8.78 11.83
CA ILE A 123 -5.64 -8.50 10.65
C ILE A 123 -6.33 -7.53 9.70
N THR A 124 -7.64 -7.66 9.50
CA THR A 124 -8.41 -6.72 8.68
C THR A 124 -8.36 -5.31 9.25
N VAL A 125 -8.58 -5.14 10.55
CA VAL A 125 -8.51 -3.83 11.20
C VAL A 125 -7.12 -3.22 11.11
N LEU A 126 -6.06 -4.01 11.36
CA LEU A 126 -4.68 -3.54 11.26
C LEU A 126 -4.31 -3.14 9.83
N SER A 127 -4.73 -3.93 8.83
CA SER A 127 -4.47 -3.63 7.43
C SER A 127 -5.20 -2.37 6.96
N LEU A 128 -6.45 -2.18 7.37
CA LEU A 128 -7.19 -0.95 7.12
C LEU A 128 -6.51 0.24 7.81
N ALA A 129 -6.16 0.12 9.09
CA ALA A 129 -5.47 1.19 9.81
C ALA A 129 -4.16 1.58 9.09
N LEU A 130 -3.37 0.60 8.64
CA LEU A 130 -2.15 0.86 7.87
C LEU A 130 -2.45 1.61 6.56
N THR A 131 -3.50 1.21 5.84
CA THR A 131 -3.90 1.88 4.59
C THR A 131 -4.27 3.35 4.83
N PHE A 132 -5.03 3.64 5.89
CA PHE A 132 -5.36 5.03 6.25
C PHE A 132 -4.16 5.84 6.71
N MET A 133 -3.16 5.21 7.35
CA MET A 133 -1.92 5.87 7.77
C MET A 133 -0.91 6.03 6.63
N MET A 134 -1.09 5.35 5.48
CA MET A 134 -0.15 5.29 4.38
C MET A 134 0.29 6.68 3.86
N PRO A 135 -0.59 7.67 3.63
CA PRO A 135 -0.17 8.99 3.19
C PRO A 135 0.79 9.66 4.17
N ALA A 136 0.51 9.53 5.48
CA ALA A 136 1.37 10.08 6.53
C ALA A 136 2.73 9.37 6.60
N ILE A 137 2.76 8.03 6.46
CA ILE A 137 3.98 7.23 6.41
C ILE A 137 4.85 7.64 5.23
N VAL A 138 4.26 7.72 4.03
CA VAL A 138 4.98 8.10 2.80
C VAL A 138 5.61 9.49 2.96
N LEU A 139 4.84 10.47 3.40
CA LEU A 139 5.33 11.84 3.57
C LEU A 139 6.36 11.98 4.68
N ALA A 140 6.23 11.24 5.79
CA ALA A 140 7.21 11.23 6.86
C ALA A 140 8.52 10.61 6.39
N THR A 141 8.46 9.45 5.72
CA THR A 141 9.64 8.77 5.17
C THR A 141 10.35 9.61 4.12
N ASP A 142 9.60 10.24 3.22
CA ASP A 142 10.15 11.06 2.14
C ASP A 142 10.88 12.30 2.67
N ARG A 143 10.32 12.99 3.66
CA ARG A 143 10.86 14.25 4.20
C ARG A 143 11.98 14.09 5.24
N ALA A 144 11.85 13.10 6.11
CA ALA A 144 12.72 12.95 7.28
C ALA A 144 13.37 11.55 7.37
N GLY A 145 13.22 10.74 6.32
CA GLY A 145 13.84 9.43 6.21
C GLY A 145 13.10 8.31 6.94
N LEU A 146 13.69 7.09 6.91
CA LEU A 146 13.09 5.87 7.42
C LEU A 146 12.63 5.98 8.88
N GLY A 147 13.45 6.57 9.77
CA GLY A 147 13.13 6.69 11.18
C GLY A 147 11.82 7.44 11.45
N ALA A 148 11.54 8.50 10.67
CA ALA A 148 10.30 9.26 10.80
C ALA A 148 9.08 8.47 10.27
N GLY A 149 9.30 7.65 9.22
CA GLY A 149 8.23 6.79 8.66
C GLY A 149 7.80 5.66 9.59
N ILE A 150 8.69 5.14 10.44
CA ILE A 150 8.41 4.08 11.41
C ILE A 150 8.01 4.58 12.80
N ASP A 151 8.10 5.89 13.06
CA ASP A 151 7.57 6.48 14.30
C ASP A 151 6.04 6.48 14.30
N VAL A 152 5.47 5.39 14.80
CA VAL A 152 4.01 5.18 14.84
C VAL A 152 3.30 6.32 15.56
N ARG A 153 3.91 6.90 16.61
CA ARG A 153 3.29 8.02 17.38
C ARG A 153 3.20 9.28 16.53
N ALA A 154 4.27 9.63 15.84
CA ALA A 154 4.31 10.80 14.96
C ALA A 154 3.36 10.64 13.77
N VAL A 155 3.37 9.46 13.13
CA VAL A 155 2.48 9.11 12.01
C VAL A 155 1.02 9.17 12.46
N LEU A 156 0.67 8.55 13.59
CA LEU A 156 -0.70 8.54 14.12
C LEU A 156 -1.17 9.95 14.49
N ARG A 157 -0.32 10.76 15.12
CA ARG A 157 -0.62 12.17 15.42
C ARG A 157 -0.92 12.96 14.15
N ARG A 158 -0.13 12.78 13.09
CA ARG A 158 -0.34 13.43 11.80
C ARG A 158 -1.64 12.97 11.12
N SER A 159 -1.94 11.67 11.15
CA SER A 159 -3.19 11.13 10.61
C SER A 159 -4.42 11.61 11.37
N ARG A 160 -4.30 11.81 12.70
CA ARG A 160 -5.40 12.31 13.53
C ARG A 160 -5.59 13.82 13.45
N ALA A 161 -4.57 14.58 13.09
CA ALA A 161 -4.66 16.05 12.99
C ALA A 161 -5.73 16.50 11.99
N ASN A 162 -5.93 15.75 10.90
CA ASN A 162 -6.93 16.00 9.88
C ASN A 162 -7.64 14.69 9.50
N LEU A 163 -8.52 14.19 10.39
CA LEU A 163 -9.22 12.92 10.20
C LEU A 163 -9.99 12.85 8.88
N ASN A 164 -10.68 13.91 8.49
CA ASN A 164 -11.43 13.94 7.23
C ASN A 164 -10.50 13.72 6.03
N HIS A 165 -9.35 14.38 6.00
CA HIS A 165 -8.37 14.21 4.92
C HIS A 165 -7.76 12.80 4.93
N THR A 166 -7.48 12.25 6.11
CA THR A 166 -6.95 10.89 6.29
C THR A 166 -7.96 9.86 5.80
N LEU A 167 -9.25 10.01 6.16
CA LEU A 167 -10.31 9.10 5.73
C LEU A 167 -10.51 9.15 4.21
N ILE A 168 -10.61 10.36 3.64
CA ILE A 168 -10.79 10.51 2.19
C ILE A 168 -9.58 9.92 1.44
N ALA A 169 -8.35 10.25 1.86
CA ALA A 169 -7.15 9.72 1.23
C ALA A 169 -7.05 8.19 1.35
N GLY A 170 -7.38 7.63 2.52
CA GLY A 170 -7.39 6.19 2.75
C GLY A 170 -8.42 5.47 1.88
N LEU A 171 -9.65 5.98 1.78
CA LEU A 171 -10.68 5.43 0.90
C LEU A 171 -10.25 5.49 -0.58
N MET A 172 -9.63 6.59 -1.00
CA MET A 172 -9.11 6.73 -2.36
C MET A 172 -7.93 5.78 -2.63
N LEU A 173 -7.08 5.51 -1.63
CA LEU A 173 -6.01 4.50 -1.74
C LEU A 173 -6.58 3.08 -1.86
N ILE A 174 -7.66 2.76 -1.13
CA ILE A 174 -8.37 1.49 -1.31
C ILE A 174 -8.91 1.38 -2.73
N ALA A 175 -9.55 2.43 -3.24
CA ALA A 175 -10.05 2.46 -4.62
C ALA A 175 -8.91 2.31 -5.64
N ALA A 176 -7.78 2.99 -5.44
CA ALA A 176 -6.59 2.86 -6.29
C ALA A 176 -6.02 1.44 -6.27
N SER A 177 -5.98 0.79 -5.09
CA SER A 177 -5.54 -0.60 -4.94
C SER A 177 -6.50 -1.57 -5.63
N PHE A 178 -7.80 -1.29 -5.57
CA PHE A 178 -8.80 -2.08 -6.28
C PHE A 178 -8.61 -1.99 -7.80
N VAL A 179 -8.38 -0.79 -8.34
CA VAL A 179 -8.03 -0.60 -9.76
C VAL A 179 -6.76 -1.38 -10.11
N GLY A 180 -5.74 -1.34 -9.26
CA GLY A 180 -4.51 -2.13 -9.43
C GLY A 180 -4.78 -3.64 -9.51
N SER A 181 -5.73 -4.15 -8.75
CA SER A 181 -6.08 -5.58 -8.72
C SER A 181 -6.93 -6.04 -9.90
N ILE A 182 -7.66 -5.15 -10.58
CA ILE A 182 -8.47 -5.50 -11.79
C ILE A 182 -7.60 -6.14 -12.88
N GLY A 183 -6.36 -5.73 -12.99
CA GLY A 183 -5.41 -6.32 -13.94
C GLY A 183 -5.16 -7.81 -13.75
N SER A 184 -5.50 -8.40 -12.60
CA SER A 184 -5.40 -9.85 -12.39
C SER A 184 -6.30 -10.65 -13.30
N ILE A 185 -7.40 -10.06 -13.80
CA ILE A 185 -8.32 -10.66 -14.77
C ILE A 185 -7.65 -10.84 -16.13
N ALA A 186 -6.67 -9.99 -16.46
CA ALA A 186 -5.94 -10.01 -17.74
C ALA A 186 -4.61 -10.77 -17.65
N CYS A 187 -4.64 -12.01 -17.09
CA CYS A 187 -3.56 -12.99 -17.12
C CYS A 187 -2.14 -12.45 -16.76
N GLY A 188 -1.99 -11.86 -15.61
CA GLY A 188 -0.67 -11.48 -15.04
C GLY A 188 -0.04 -10.23 -15.64
N VAL A 189 0.00 -10.04 -16.94
CA VAL A 189 0.55 -8.83 -17.58
C VAL A 189 -0.29 -7.58 -17.23
N GLY A 190 -1.60 -7.75 -17.19
CA GLY A 190 -2.52 -6.67 -16.80
C GLY A 190 -2.24 -6.11 -15.40
N VAL A 191 -1.87 -6.97 -14.43
CA VAL A 191 -1.53 -6.55 -13.06
C VAL A 191 -0.37 -5.55 -13.05
N LEU A 192 0.64 -5.75 -13.88
CA LEU A 192 1.81 -4.88 -13.92
C LEU A 192 1.45 -3.47 -14.39
N VAL A 193 0.65 -3.39 -15.46
CA VAL A 193 0.20 -2.10 -16.01
C VAL A 193 -0.75 -1.40 -15.04
N THR A 194 -1.72 -2.13 -14.47
CA THR A 194 -2.65 -1.53 -13.50
C THR A 194 -1.97 -1.18 -12.19
N SER A 195 -0.92 -1.91 -11.77
CA SER A 195 -0.10 -1.54 -10.62
C SER A 195 0.71 -0.26 -10.86
N ALA A 196 1.32 -0.11 -12.04
CA ALA A 196 2.00 1.14 -12.41
C ALA A 196 1.02 2.32 -12.43
N TYR A 197 -0.17 2.11 -12.96
CA TYR A 197 -1.24 3.10 -12.93
C TYR A 197 -1.71 3.43 -11.50
N ALA A 198 -1.87 2.42 -10.65
CA ALA A 198 -2.22 2.61 -9.25
C ALA A 198 -1.16 3.43 -8.49
N LEU A 199 0.15 3.26 -8.78
CA LEU A 199 1.21 4.08 -8.21
C LEU A 199 1.08 5.55 -8.64
N ALA A 200 0.71 5.82 -9.89
CA ALA A 200 0.43 7.19 -10.36
C ALA A 200 -0.76 7.80 -9.61
N MET A 201 -1.85 7.05 -9.45
CA MET A 201 -3.02 7.49 -8.67
C MET A 201 -2.65 7.80 -7.22
N GLN A 202 -1.87 6.91 -6.58
CA GLN A 202 -1.40 7.09 -5.20
C GLN A 202 -0.56 8.37 -5.07
N ALA A 203 0.28 8.71 -6.06
CA ALA A 203 1.05 9.94 -6.05
C ALA A 203 0.13 11.19 -5.95
N TRP A 204 -0.95 11.23 -6.71
CA TRP A 204 -1.92 12.34 -6.66
C TRP A 204 -2.66 12.40 -5.32
N ILE A 205 -3.11 11.25 -4.80
CA ILE A 205 -3.83 11.16 -3.54
C ILE A 205 -2.95 11.65 -2.38
N ILE A 206 -1.69 11.19 -2.33
CA ILE A 206 -0.73 11.56 -1.28
C ILE A 206 -0.38 13.04 -1.36
N ARG A 207 -0.18 13.58 -2.56
CA ARG A 207 0.04 15.02 -2.76
C ARG A 207 -1.18 15.83 -2.33
N SER A 208 -2.38 15.34 -2.61
CA SER A 208 -3.63 16.01 -2.19
C SER A 208 -3.79 16.01 -0.68
N PHE A 209 -3.41 14.93 -0.01
CA PHE A 209 -3.34 14.84 1.46
C PHE A 209 -2.30 15.81 2.05
N ASP A 210 -1.20 16.05 1.37
CA ASP A 210 -0.11 16.93 1.83
C ASP A 210 -0.49 18.42 1.80
N LYS A 211 -1.43 18.81 0.95
CA LYS A 211 -1.93 20.19 0.81
C LYS A 211 -3.08 20.54 1.76
N GLY A 212 -3.71 19.59 2.39
CA GLY A 212 -4.82 19.76 3.32
C GLY A 212 -4.38 19.73 4.75
#